data_b80c0f310309db212c9bdec77d969262
#
_entry.id   b80c0f310309db212c9bdec77d969262
#
_cell.length_a   1.000
_cell.length_b   1.000
_cell.length_c   1.000
_cell.angle_alpha   90.00
_cell.angle_beta   90.00
_cell.angle_gamma   90.00
#
_symmetry.space_group_name_H-M   'P 1'
#
loop_
_entity.id
_entity.type
_entity.pdbx_description
1 polymer ?
#
loop_
_entity_poly.entity_id
_entity_poly.type
_entity_poly.pdbx_seq_one_letter_code
_entity_poly.pdbx_strand_id
1 'polypeptide(L)'
;MSRRVQMKRVVVAVIATSLFLSPSAFAEANGKSVKSAKIPAIKCATTKAVGHTPPSVAPAEKVLRRIPRTFTFATNCGNIVVTTVGAKAPITITQLATLARGGYFNDSLCHRLTTKGLYVLQCGDPTATGGGGPNFTYRDENLPAEGLYNYPAGTVAMANSGPGVNGAGTNGSQFFLVFADTTLGANYTIWGTITQGLDIVKAIAKAGVKGGGVDGTPNQPISIKRVTVSNS
;
A
#
# COMPACT_ATOMS: atom_id res chain seq x y z
N MET A 1 -55.87 34.95 -34.60
CA MET A 1 -56.44 35.29 -33.27
C MET A 1 -55.31 35.33 -32.23
N SER A 2 -54.88 36.54 -31.92
CA SER A 2 -53.76 36.80 -31.04
C SER A 2 -54.30 37.07 -29.63
N ARG A 3 -53.86 36.30 -28.63
CA ARG A 3 -54.16 36.62 -27.21
C ARG A 3 -52.88 37.19 -26.55
N ARG A 4 -52.90 38.51 -26.32
CA ARG A 4 -51.94 39.23 -25.49
C ARG A 4 -52.14 38.83 -24.05
N VAL A 5 -51.09 38.35 -23.40
CA VAL A 5 -51.06 38.17 -21.93
C VAL A 5 -50.45 39.42 -21.31
N GLN A 6 -51.22 40.07 -20.46
CA GLN A 6 -50.84 41.26 -19.68
C GLN A 6 -49.98 40.82 -18.48
N MET A 7 -48.77 41.34 -18.40
CA MET A 7 -47.90 41.20 -17.22
C MET A 7 -48.23 42.24 -16.17
N LYS A 8 -48.76 41.82 -15.03
CA LYS A 8 -48.97 42.67 -13.85
C LYS A 8 -47.62 42.85 -13.11
N ARG A 9 -47.18 44.11 -13.01
CA ARG A 9 -46.00 44.48 -12.20
C ARG A 9 -46.44 44.50 -10.72
N VAL A 10 -45.76 43.64 -9.93
CA VAL A 10 -45.85 43.68 -8.47
C VAL A 10 -44.69 44.54 -7.96
N VAL A 11 -45.00 45.65 -7.32
CA VAL A 11 -44.03 46.52 -6.63
C VAL A 11 -43.87 45.95 -5.23
N VAL A 12 -42.68 45.47 -4.91
CA VAL A 12 -42.31 45.04 -3.56
C VAL A 12 -41.57 46.20 -2.89
N ALA A 13 -42.19 46.76 -1.84
CA ALA A 13 -41.57 47.75 -0.99
C ALA A 13 -40.52 47.07 -0.08
N VAL A 14 -39.28 47.52 -0.16
CA VAL A 14 -38.20 47.07 0.72
C VAL A 14 -38.20 47.95 1.97
N ILE A 15 -38.58 47.39 3.10
CA ILE A 15 -38.42 48.02 4.42
C ILE A 15 -37.01 47.64 4.93
N ALA A 16 -36.15 48.65 5.01
CA ALA A 16 -34.81 48.49 5.59
C ALA A 16 -34.90 48.57 7.13
N THR A 17 -34.79 47.43 7.81
CA THR A 17 -34.56 47.37 9.26
C THR A 17 -33.06 47.25 9.53
N SER A 18 -32.49 48.35 10.05
CA SER A 18 -31.12 48.40 10.54
C SER A 18 -31.00 47.62 11.86
N LEU A 19 -30.40 46.44 11.83
CA LEU A 19 -29.94 45.72 13.02
C LEU A 19 -28.54 46.24 13.41
N PHE A 20 -28.43 46.84 14.57
CA PHE A 20 -27.17 47.11 15.24
C PHE A 20 -26.55 45.77 15.69
N LEU A 21 -25.48 45.31 15.04
CA LEU A 21 -24.65 44.22 15.54
C LEU A 21 -23.59 44.77 16.51
N SER A 22 -23.67 44.36 17.75
CA SER A 22 -22.63 44.54 18.76
C SER A 22 -21.39 43.70 18.37
N PRO A 23 -20.15 44.21 18.55
CA PRO A 23 -18.98 43.40 18.31
C PRO A 23 -18.81 42.36 19.42
N SER A 24 -19.04 41.09 19.09
CA SER A 24 -18.66 39.96 19.94
C SER A 24 -17.12 39.86 19.98
N ALA A 25 -16.57 39.99 21.18
CA ALA A 25 -15.15 39.74 21.44
C ALA A 25 -14.77 38.32 21.04
N PHE A 26 -13.97 38.17 19.97
CA PHE A 26 -13.30 36.93 19.69
C PHE A 26 -12.20 36.73 20.73
N ALA A 27 -12.39 35.77 21.63
CA ALA A 27 -11.34 35.28 22.51
C ALA A 27 -10.25 34.65 21.62
N GLU A 28 -9.07 35.23 21.62
CA GLU A 28 -7.86 34.61 21.04
C GLU A 28 -7.61 33.29 21.76
N ALA A 29 -7.90 32.17 21.08
CA ALA A 29 -7.47 30.87 21.50
C ALA A 29 -5.94 30.82 21.37
N ASN A 30 -5.27 30.78 22.51
CA ASN A 30 -3.84 30.62 22.67
C ASN A 30 -3.37 29.34 21.92
N GLY A 31 -3.00 29.51 20.65
CA GLY A 31 -2.47 28.45 19.81
C GLY A 31 -1.11 27.98 20.34
N LYS A 32 -1.08 27.02 21.27
CA LYS A 32 0.13 26.28 21.55
C LYS A 32 0.54 25.58 20.27
N SER A 33 1.56 26.14 19.61
CA SER A 33 2.25 25.49 18.49
C SER A 33 2.67 24.10 18.94
N VAL A 34 1.96 23.07 18.44
CA VAL A 34 2.39 21.68 18.61
C VAL A 34 3.66 21.56 17.78
N LYS A 35 4.81 21.56 18.46
CA LYS A 35 6.09 21.26 17.83
C LYS A 35 5.95 19.92 17.13
N SER A 36 5.94 19.94 15.79
CA SER A 36 5.97 18.74 14.96
C SER A 36 7.16 17.89 15.42
N ALA A 37 6.88 16.76 16.04
CA ALA A 37 7.91 15.82 16.47
C ALA A 37 8.69 15.41 15.21
N LYS A 38 9.98 15.75 15.18
CA LYS A 38 10.88 15.43 14.08
C LYS A 38 10.95 13.91 14.00
N ILE A 39 10.32 13.30 13.00
CA ILE A 39 10.39 11.85 12.77
C ILE A 39 11.88 11.51 12.65
N PRO A 40 12.42 10.57 13.48
CA PRO A 40 13.83 10.21 13.42
C PRO A 40 14.17 9.76 11.99
N ALA A 41 15.33 10.16 11.48
CA ALA A 41 15.79 9.71 10.19
C ALA A 41 15.98 8.18 10.23
N ILE A 42 15.33 7.46 9.31
CA ILE A 42 15.49 6.01 9.16
C ILE A 42 16.95 5.73 8.79
N LYS A 43 17.62 4.90 9.60
CA LYS A 43 18.96 4.43 9.34
C LYS A 43 18.91 2.94 8.98
N CYS A 44 19.23 2.61 7.75
CA CYS A 44 19.35 1.23 7.30
C CYS A 44 20.76 0.71 7.60
N ALA A 45 20.87 -0.46 8.21
CA ALA A 45 22.13 -1.18 8.27
C ALA A 45 22.52 -1.64 6.85
N THR A 46 23.81 -1.80 6.60
CA THR A 46 24.28 -2.39 5.34
C THR A 46 23.72 -3.82 5.22
N THR A 47 23.20 -4.16 4.04
CA THR A 47 22.75 -5.52 3.74
C THR A 47 23.76 -6.22 2.84
N LYS A 48 23.95 -7.53 3.10
CA LYS A 48 24.71 -8.44 2.23
C LYS A 48 23.80 -9.29 1.35
N ALA A 49 22.47 -9.07 1.44
CA ALA A 49 21.50 -9.80 0.63
C ALA A 49 21.77 -9.59 -0.87
N VAL A 50 21.69 -10.67 -1.60
CA VAL A 50 21.81 -10.73 -3.07
C VAL A 50 20.71 -11.63 -3.61
N GLY A 51 20.47 -11.59 -4.91
CA GLY A 51 19.58 -12.57 -5.56
C GLY A 51 20.07 -14.00 -5.32
N HIS A 52 19.18 -14.87 -4.89
CA HIS A 52 19.48 -16.26 -4.57
C HIS A 52 18.28 -17.18 -4.83
N THR A 53 18.53 -18.48 -4.90
CA THR A 53 17.47 -19.49 -4.98
C THR A 53 16.86 -19.68 -3.59
N PRO A 54 15.53 -19.44 -3.41
CA PRO A 54 14.89 -19.66 -2.13
C PRO A 54 14.70 -21.14 -1.81
N PRO A 55 14.40 -21.49 -0.53
CA PRO A 55 13.93 -22.82 -0.20
C PRO A 55 12.70 -23.20 -1.01
N SER A 56 12.62 -24.46 -1.46
CA SER A 56 11.41 -24.98 -2.08
C SER A 56 10.34 -25.14 -1.02
N VAL A 57 9.19 -24.50 -1.25
CA VAL A 57 8.03 -24.54 -0.35
C VAL A 57 6.82 -24.99 -1.16
N ALA A 58 6.19 -26.09 -0.74
CA ALA A 58 4.97 -26.56 -1.36
C ALA A 58 3.80 -25.62 -1.08
N PRO A 59 2.84 -25.45 -2.01
CA PRO A 59 1.65 -24.67 -1.76
C PRO A 59 0.83 -25.29 -0.63
N ALA A 60 0.13 -24.44 0.13
CA ALA A 60 -0.87 -24.92 1.08
C ALA A 60 -2.06 -25.52 0.30
N GLU A 61 -2.41 -26.78 0.57
CA GLU A 61 -3.54 -27.47 -0.06
C GLU A 61 -4.89 -26.92 0.40
N LYS A 62 -4.95 -26.36 1.61
CA LYS A 62 -6.17 -25.85 2.23
C LYS A 62 -5.90 -24.50 2.86
N VAL A 63 -6.91 -23.64 2.83
CA VAL A 63 -6.90 -22.37 3.58
C VAL A 63 -6.72 -22.66 5.08
N LEU A 64 -5.87 -21.87 5.74
CA LEU A 64 -5.63 -21.99 7.17
C LEU A 64 -6.92 -21.79 7.96
N ARG A 65 -7.18 -22.65 8.96
CA ARG A 65 -8.35 -22.50 9.85
C ARG A 65 -8.34 -21.19 10.63
N ARG A 66 -7.15 -20.68 10.95
CA ARG A 66 -6.94 -19.36 11.56
C ARG A 66 -6.04 -18.55 10.62
N ILE A 67 -6.63 -17.58 9.95
CA ILE A 67 -5.93 -16.69 9.07
C ILE A 67 -5.04 -15.76 9.92
N PRO A 68 -3.72 -15.69 9.66
CA PRO A 68 -2.83 -14.77 10.38
C PRO A 68 -3.31 -13.32 10.30
N ARG A 69 -3.24 -12.60 11.41
CA ARG A 69 -3.60 -11.19 11.50
C ARG A 69 -2.48 -10.28 11.08
N THR A 70 -1.23 -10.69 11.33
CA THR A 70 -0.08 -9.85 11.06
C THR A 70 1.06 -10.60 10.39
N PHE A 71 1.76 -9.88 9.51
CA PHE A 71 3.06 -10.25 8.98
C PHE A 71 4.07 -9.20 9.44
N THR A 72 5.14 -9.61 10.08
CA THR A 72 6.25 -8.74 10.43
C THR A 72 7.45 -9.07 9.54
N PHE A 73 7.79 -8.12 8.68
CA PHE A 73 8.98 -8.17 7.84
C PHE A 73 10.12 -7.50 8.60
N ALA A 74 11.01 -8.30 9.18
CA ALA A 74 12.23 -7.80 9.79
C ALA A 74 13.22 -7.44 8.67
N THR A 75 13.49 -6.14 8.47
CA THR A 75 14.37 -5.65 7.41
C THR A 75 15.69 -5.10 7.98
N ASN A 76 16.65 -4.79 7.10
CA ASN A 76 17.86 -4.07 7.51
C ASN A 76 17.58 -2.58 7.88
N CYS A 77 16.37 -2.08 7.64
CA CYS A 77 15.96 -0.72 7.96
C CYS A 77 14.98 -0.64 9.16
N GLY A 78 14.66 -1.76 9.77
CA GLY A 78 13.66 -1.90 10.83
C GLY A 78 12.50 -2.80 10.43
N ASN A 79 11.50 -2.90 11.27
CA ASN A 79 10.34 -3.77 11.03
C ASN A 79 9.28 -3.04 10.22
N ILE A 80 8.75 -3.73 9.20
CA ILE A 80 7.51 -3.34 8.51
C ILE A 80 6.44 -4.35 8.95
N VAL A 81 5.39 -3.87 9.59
CA VAL A 81 4.28 -4.70 10.06
C VAL A 81 3.06 -4.48 9.16
N VAL A 82 2.52 -5.57 8.65
CA VAL A 82 1.33 -5.59 7.81
C VAL A 82 0.21 -6.28 8.57
N THR A 83 -0.89 -5.57 8.79
CA THR A 83 -2.13 -6.17 9.26
C THR A 83 -2.90 -6.68 8.06
N THR A 84 -3.31 -7.95 8.09
CA THR A 84 -3.99 -8.60 6.96
C THR A 84 -5.46 -8.21 6.88
N VAL A 85 -6.05 -8.35 5.68
CA VAL A 85 -7.50 -8.17 5.47
C VAL A 85 -8.33 -9.39 5.92
N GLY A 86 -7.68 -10.40 6.50
CA GLY A 86 -8.34 -11.60 7.05
C GLY A 86 -9.11 -12.38 5.99
N ALA A 87 -10.40 -12.63 6.26
CA ALA A 87 -11.25 -13.45 5.40
C ALA A 87 -11.55 -12.87 4.01
N LYS A 88 -11.09 -11.66 3.69
CA LYS A 88 -11.25 -11.08 2.35
C LYS A 88 -10.23 -11.64 1.34
N ALA A 89 -9.06 -12.10 1.80
CA ALA A 89 -8.02 -12.69 0.95
C ALA A 89 -7.43 -13.98 1.59
N PRO A 90 -8.25 -14.98 1.91
CA PRO A 90 -7.82 -16.11 2.72
C PRO A 90 -6.81 -17.02 2.00
N ILE A 91 -6.93 -17.22 0.70
CA ILE A 91 -5.97 -18.02 -0.10
C ILE A 91 -4.63 -17.31 -0.12
N THR A 92 -4.61 -16.04 -0.50
CA THR A 92 -3.40 -15.20 -0.58
C THR A 92 -2.64 -15.19 0.74
N ILE A 93 -3.34 -14.89 1.85
CA ILE A 93 -2.73 -14.84 3.19
C ILE A 93 -2.20 -16.22 3.60
N THR A 94 -2.92 -17.30 3.27
CA THR A 94 -2.50 -18.67 3.54
C THR A 94 -1.22 -19.02 2.79
N GLN A 95 -1.16 -18.75 1.49
CA GLN A 95 0.02 -19.06 0.67
C GLN A 95 1.24 -18.24 1.12
N LEU A 96 1.06 -16.92 1.35
CA LEU A 96 2.13 -16.07 1.87
C LEU A 96 2.61 -16.52 3.26
N ALA A 97 1.72 -16.93 4.16
CA ALA A 97 2.09 -17.45 5.48
C ALA A 97 2.86 -18.77 5.38
N THR A 98 2.50 -19.63 4.44
CA THR A 98 3.20 -20.90 4.16
C THR A 98 4.60 -20.62 3.64
N LEU A 99 4.75 -19.73 2.68
CA LEU A 99 6.05 -19.28 2.17
C LEU A 99 6.90 -18.65 3.27
N ALA A 100 6.32 -17.77 4.10
CA ALA A 100 7.02 -17.11 5.19
C ALA A 100 7.54 -18.11 6.24
N ARG A 101 6.71 -19.09 6.64
CA ARG A 101 7.11 -20.15 7.58
C ARG A 101 8.18 -21.07 7.02
N GLY A 102 8.17 -21.31 5.70
CA GLY A 102 9.20 -22.05 4.99
C GLY A 102 10.49 -21.26 4.75
N GLY A 103 10.58 -20.01 5.22
CA GLY A 103 11.79 -19.19 5.04
C GLY A 103 12.00 -18.65 3.63
N TYR A 104 10.99 -18.73 2.76
CA TYR A 104 11.08 -18.35 1.35
C TYR A 104 11.57 -16.90 1.14
N PHE A 105 11.16 -15.96 2.01
CA PHE A 105 11.50 -14.55 1.91
C PHE A 105 12.81 -14.16 2.61
N ASN A 106 13.47 -15.09 3.28
CA ASN A 106 14.65 -14.79 4.08
C ASN A 106 15.79 -14.27 3.19
N ASP A 107 16.47 -13.22 3.67
CA ASP A 107 17.59 -12.56 3.03
C ASP A 107 17.33 -12.07 1.59
N SER A 108 16.06 -11.82 1.24
CA SER A 108 15.66 -11.35 -0.07
C SER A 108 15.62 -9.82 -0.17
N LEU A 109 15.98 -9.27 -1.32
CA LEU A 109 15.89 -7.85 -1.62
C LEU A 109 14.47 -7.43 -2.04
N CYS A 110 14.08 -6.19 -1.71
CA CYS A 110 13.04 -5.53 -2.48
C CYS A 110 13.70 -4.95 -3.74
N HIS A 111 13.38 -5.54 -4.86
CA HIS A 111 14.18 -5.42 -6.09
C HIS A 111 13.78 -4.23 -6.98
N ARG A 112 12.55 -3.68 -6.81
CA ARG A 112 12.03 -2.61 -7.66
C ARG A 112 11.35 -1.53 -6.83
N LEU A 113 11.63 -0.28 -7.18
CA LEU A 113 11.01 0.93 -6.66
C LEU A 113 10.48 1.75 -7.82
N THR A 114 9.25 2.26 -7.72
CA THR A 114 8.68 3.23 -8.66
C THR A 114 8.30 4.51 -7.92
N THR A 115 8.61 5.67 -8.49
CA THR A 115 8.50 6.98 -7.81
C THR A 115 7.71 8.03 -8.58
N LYS A 116 7.14 7.66 -9.74
CA LYS A 116 6.32 8.57 -10.58
C LYS A 116 5.16 7.82 -11.21
N GLY A 117 3.95 8.33 -11.00
CA GLY A 117 2.71 7.71 -11.51
C GLY A 117 2.27 6.48 -10.73
N LEU A 118 3.21 5.62 -10.40
CA LEU A 118 3.08 4.45 -9.54
C LEU A 118 4.04 4.62 -8.35
N TYR A 119 3.55 4.48 -7.12
CA TYR A 119 4.32 4.76 -5.90
C TYR A 119 4.43 3.50 -5.05
N VAL A 120 5.28 2.56 -5.47
CA VAL A 120 5.41 1.26 -4.80
C VAL A 120 6.87 0.82 -4.63
N LEU A 121 7.09 0.04 -3.56
CA LEU A 121 8.28 -0.77 -3.36
C LEU A 121 7.89 -2.24 -3.51
N GLN A 122 8.42 -2.93 -4.51
CA GLN A 122 8.11 -4.33 -4.82
C GLN A 122 9.16 -5.27 -4.24
N CYS A 123 8.68 -6.32 -3.58
CA CYS A 123 9.45 -7.33 -2.85
C CYS A 123 8.92 -8.73 -3.17
N GLY A 124 9.49 -9.76 -2.54
CA GLY A 124 8.95 -11.12 -2.58
C GLY A 124 9.50 -12.00 -3.70
N ASP A 125 10.49 -11.51 -4.42
CA ASP A 125 11.30 -12.32 -5.35
C ASP A 125 12.72 -12.49 -4.77
N PRO A 126 13.05 -13.65 -4.19
CA PRO A 126 14.38 -13.89 -3.66
C PRO A 126 15.48 -13.85 -4.72
N THR A 127 15.16 -14.10 -6.00
CA THR A 127 16.15 -14.02 -7.09
C THR A 127 16.51 -12.56 -7.44
N ALA A 128 15.72 -11.60 -6.97
CA ALA A 128 15.86 -10.17 -7.22
C ALA A 128 15.83 -9.77 -8.72
N THR A 129 15.28 -10.61 -9.58
CA THR A 129 15.16 -10.38 -11.03
C THR A 129 13.85 -9.74 -11.44
N GLY A 130 12.84 -9.81 -10.57
CA GLY A 130 11.46 -9.44 -10.87
C GLY A 130 10.66 -10.54 -11.57
N GLY A 131 11.33 -11.60 -12.03
CA GLY A 131 10.71 -12.77 -12.66
C GLY A 131 10.62 -14.00 -11.77
N GLY A 132 11.21 -13.97 -10.56
CA GLY A 132 11.20 -15.10 -9.65
C GLY A 132 9.89 -15.27 -8.91
N GLY A 133 9.63 -16.51 -8.47
CA GLY A 133 8.43 -16.88 -7.72
C GLY A 133 8.48 -18.33 -7.28
N PRO A 134 7.50 -18.82 -6.50
CA PRO A 134 7.38 -20.23 -6.18
C PRO A 134 6.89 -21.03 -7.40
N ASN A 135 7.01 -22.37 -7.35
CA ASN A 135 6.59 -23.26 -8.44
C ASN A 135 5.06 -23.40 -8.57
N PHE A 136 4.29 -22.44 -8.03
CA PHE A 136 2.85 -22.44 -8.09
C PHE A 136 2.31 -21.02 -8.16
N THR A 137 1.08 -20.90 -8.66
CA THR A 137 0.32 -19.68 -8.68
C THR A 137 -1.07 -19.90 -8.08
N TYR A 138 -1.77 -18.81 -7.77
CA TYR A 138 -3.12 -18.85 -7.26
C TYR A 138 -3.92 -17.62 -7.71
N ARG A 139 -5.24 -17.74 -7.62
CA ARG A 139 -6.21 -16.76 -8.11
C ARG A 139 -6.20 -15.46 -7.33
N ASP A 140 -6.75 -14.43 -7.94
CA ASP A 140 -7.01 -13.16 -7.30
C ASP A 140 -8.14 -13.24 -6.27
N GLU A 141 -8.03 -12.40 -5.24
CA GLU A 141 -9.01 -12.18 -4.19
C GLU A 141 -9.05 -10.68 -3.86
N ASN A 142 -10.13 -10.20 -3.24
CA ASN A 142 -10.22 -8.84 -2.70
C ASN A 142 -9.65 -7.75 -3.63
N LEU A 143 -10.05 -7.79 -4.89
CA LEU A 143 -9.70 -6.75 -5.85
C LEU A 143 -10.43 -5.44 -5.46
N PRO A 144 -9.78 -4.26 -5.55
CA PRO A 144 -10.46 -2.98 -5.32
C PRO A 144 -11.43 -2.67 -6.45
N ALA A 145 -12.31 -1.70 -6.24
CA ALA A 145 -13.05 -1.09 -7.32
C ALA A 145 -12.11 -0.28 -8.24
N GLU A 146 -12.46 -0.15 -9.51
CA GLU A 146 -11.79 0.80 -10.40
C GLU A 146 -12.00 2.23 -9.91
N GLY A 147 -10.99 3.07 -10.08
CA GLY A 147 -11.09 4.48 -9.69
C GLY A 147 -9.74 5.11 -9.33
N LEU A 148 -9.79 6.41 -9.07
CA LEU A 148 -8.61 7.15 -8.63
C LEU A 148 -8.21 6.70 -7.22
N TYR A 149 -6.89 6.55 -7.01
CA TYR A 149 -6.30 6.19 -5.73
C TYR A 149 -6.85 4.89 -5.13
N ASN A 150 -7.24 3.95 -5.99
CA ASN A 150 -7.78 2.66 -5.58
C ASN A 150 -6.79 1.77 -4.79
N TYR A 151 -5.51 2.15 -4.77
CA TYR A 151 -4.48 1.63 -3.87
C TYR A 151 -3.90 2.78 -3.02
N PRO A 152 -4.55 3.17 -1.92
CA PRO A 152 -4.06 4.25 -1.07
C PRO A 152 -2.75 3.90 -0.35
N ALA A 153 -2.05 4.93 0.13
CA ALA A 153 -0.81 4.76 0.88
C ALA A 153 -1.00 3.81 2.07
N GLY A 154 -0.05 2.89 2.25
CA GLY A 154 -0.12 1.82 3.24
C GLY A 154 -0.71 0.52 2.71
N THR A 155 -1.35 0.50 1.54
CA THR A 155 -1.85 -0.75 0.94
C THR A 155 -0.71 -1.72 0.65
N VAL A 156 -0.97 -3.01 0.88
CA VAL A 156 -0.10 -4.10 0.46
C VAL A 156 -0.88 -5.02 -0.46
N ALA A 157 -0.38 -5.19 -1.68
CA ALA A 157 -1.06 -5.99 -2.69
C ALA A 157 -0.10 -6.93 -3.42
N MET A 158 -0.65 -7.98 -4.03
CA MET A 158 0.12 -8.93 -4.82
C MET A 158 0.56 -8.30 -6.14
N ALA A 159 1.79 -8.58 -6.55
CA ALA A 159 2.22 -8.42 -7.93
C ALA A 159 1.90 -9.72 -8.69
N ASN A 160 1.36 -9.59 -9.90
CA ASN A 160 0.99 -10.70 -10.76
C ASN A 160 1.27 -10.39 -12.24
N SER A 161 1.14 -11.39 -13.09
CA SER A 161 1.31 -11.31 -14.55
C SER A 161 -0.03 -11.36 -15.30
N GLY A 162 -1.11 -10.93 -14.65
CA GLY A 162 -2.46 -10.94 -15.19
C GLY A 162 -3.30 -12.15 -14.74
N PRO A 163 -4.48 -12.35 -15.35
CA PRO A 163 -5.46 -13.31 -14.86
C PRO A 163 -5.06 -14.79 -15.04
N GLY A 164 -3.98 -15.07 -15.75
CA GLY A 164 -3.58 -16.44 -16.06
C GLY A 164 -4.53 -17.15 -17.04
N VAL A 165 -4.25 -18.42 -17.31
CA VAL A 165 -5.09 -19.25 -18.18
C VAL A 165 -6.42 -19.52 -17.49
N ASN A 166 -7.54 -19.23 -18.18
CA ASN A 166 -8.91 -19.42 -17.67
C ASN A 166 -9.19 -18.71 -16.32
N GLY A 167 -8.49 -17.59 -16.03
CA GLY A 167 -8.69 -16.86 -14.79
C GLY A 167 -8.13 -17.56 -13.55
N ALA A 168 -7.21 -18.52 -13.70
CA ALA A 168 -6.59 -19.23 -12.58
C ALA A 168 -5.76 -18.31 -11.68
N GLY A 169 -5.42 -17.11 -12.16
CA GLY A 169 -4.56 -16.14 -11.48
C GLY A 169 -3.09 -16.46 -11.65
N THR A 170 -2.26 -15.45 -11.41
CA THR A 170 -0.80 -15.57 -11.48
C THR A 170 -0.13 -15.00 -10.23
N ASN A 171 -0.86 -14.87 -9.12
CA ASN A 171 -0.26 -14.53 -7.84
C ASN A 171 0.73 -15.62 -7.42
N GLY A 172 1.89 -15.21 -6.97
CA GLY A 172 2.94 -16.11 -6.46
C GLY A 172 3.42 -15.61 -5.09
N SER A 173 4.68 -15.17 -5.04
CA SER A 173 5.29 -14.64 -3.82
C SER A 173 5.49 -13.13 -3.86
N GLN A 174 5.49 -12.52 -5.04
CA GLN A 174 5.80 -11.10 -5.17
C GLN A 174 4.62 -10.22 -4.72
N PHE A 175 4.95 -9.16 -4.00
CA PHE A 175 3.99 -8.17 -3.51
C PHE A 175 4.61 -6.77 -3.56
N PHE A 176 3.77 -5.75 -3.46
CA PHE A 176 4.23 -4.38 -3.39
C PHE A 176 3.61 -3.62 -2.20
N LEU A 177 4.40 -2.68 -1.69
CA LEU A 177 4.11 -1.79 -0.59
C LEU A 177 3.85 -0.41 -1.16
N VAL A 178 2.62 0.10 -1.05
CA VAL A 178 2.21 1.41 -1.56
C VAL A 178 2.62 2.49 -0.57
N PHE A 179 3.48 3.45 -0.97
CA PHE A 179 3.95 4.49 -0.07
C PHE A 179 3.30 5.87 -0.28
N ALA A 180 2.59 6.05 -1.38
CA ALA A 180 1.73 7.21 -1.67
C ALA A 180 0.52 6.75 -2.48
N ASP A 181 -0.59 7.50 -2.42
CA ASP A 181 -1.82 7.15 -3.11
C ASP A 181 -1.57 6.90 -4.58
N THR A 182 -2.00 5.73 -5.05
CA THR A 182 -1.68 5.19 -6.36
C THR A 182 -2.95 4.73 -7.07
N THR A 183 -3.04 5.05 -8.35
CA THR A 183 -4.08 4.55 -9.25
C THR A 183 -3.50 3.45 -10.13
N LEU A 184 -4.09 2.26 -10.05
CA LEU A 184 -3.76 1.10 -10.88
C LEU A 184 -5.06 0.47 -11.40
N GLY A 185 -4.96 -0.35 -12.45
CA GLY A 185 -6.05 -1.29 -12.78
C GLY A 185 -6.38 -2.17 -11.56
N ALA A 186 -7.66 -2.46 -11.37
CA ALA A 186 -8.16 -3.21 -10.22
C ALA A 186 -7.82 -4.72 -10.28
N ASN A 187 -6.58 -5.07 -10.60
CA ASN A 187 -6.14 -6.43 -10.93
C ASN A 187 -5.19 -7.04 -9.89
N TYR A 188 -4.91 -6.32 -8.80
CA TYR A 188 -3.93 -6.75 -7.82
C TYR A 188 -4.59 -6.98 -6.47
N THR A 189 -4.56 -8.22 -6.00
CA THR A 189 -5.15 -8.66 -4.73
C THR A 189 -4.62 -7.85 -3.56
N ILE A 190 -5.47 -7.04 -2.91
CA ILE A 190 -5.14 -6.36 -1.66
C ILE A 190 -5.25 -7.38 -0.52
N TRP A 191 -4.12 -7.67 0.16
CA TRP A 191 -4.09 -8.64 1.24
C TRP A 191 -3.77 -8.05 2.62
N GLY A 192 -3.37 -6.78 2.69
CA GLY A 192 -3.06 -6.14 3.97
C GLY A 192 -2.84 -4.63 3.89
N THR A 193 -2.59 -4.07 5.07
CA THR A 193 -2.24 -2.65 5.25
C THR A 193 -1.03 -2.55 6.16
N ILE A 194 -0.07 -1.68 5.82
CA ILE A 194 1.09 -1.39 6.65
C ILE A 194 0.60 -0.62 7.89
N THR A 195 0.77 -1.21 9.07
CA THR A 195 0.43 -0.61 10.36
C THR A 195 1.64 -0.08 11.11
N GLN A 196 2.85 -0.50 10.71
CA GLN A 196 4.12 0.03 11.22
C GLN A 196 5.18 -0.02 10.10
N GLY A 197 6.06 0.99 10.03
CA GLY A 197 7.19 1.01 9.09
C GLY A 197 6.84 1.59 7.70
N LEU A 198 5.70 2.27 7.53
CA LEU A 198 5.43 3.01 6.29
C LEU A 198 6.45 4.14 6.07
N ASP A 199 6.97 4.72 7.14
CA ASP A 199 8.05 5.70 7.11
C ASP A 199 9.37 5.11 6.58
N ILE A 200 9.65 3.82 6.83
CA ILE A 200 10.76 3.09 6.22
C ILE A 200 10.59 3.08 4.70
N VAL A 201 9.42 2.65 4.21
CA VAL A 201 9.14 2.57 2.76
C VAL A 201 9.26 3.96 2.12
N LYS A 202 8.73 5.01 2.77
CA LYS A 202 8.86 6.39 2.32
C LYS A 202 10.31 6.89 2.31
N ALA A 203 11.14 6.47 3.28
CA ALA A 203 12.56 6.81 3.31
C ALA A 203 13.33 6.16 2.16
N ILE A 204 13.04 4.90 1.83
CA ILE A 204 13.58 4.22 0.65
C ILE A 204 13.19 4.95 -0.63
N ALA A 205 11.90 5.31 -0.76
CA ALA A 205 11.39 6.06 -1.91
C ALA A 205 12.07 7.42 -2.07
N LYS A 206 12.30 8.13 -0.97
CA LYS A 206 13.01 9.42 -0.95
C LYS A 206 14.47 9.31 -1.41
N ALA A 207 15.13 8.18 -1.13
CA ALA A 207 16.48 7.91 -1.62
C ALA A 207 16.53 7.68 -3.15
N GLY A 208 15.38 7.39 -3.76
CA GLY A 208 15.22 7.27 -5.21
C GLY A 208 15.71 5.95 -5.78
N VAL A 209 15.79 5.91 -7.10
CA VAL A 209 16.14 4.76 -7.92
C VAL A 209 17.59 4.87 -8.41
N LYS A 210 18.31 3.77 -8.48
CA LYS A 210 19.67 3.72 -9.04
C LYS A 210 19.70 4.28 -10.45
N GLY A 211 20.70 5.11 -10.73
CA GLY A 211 20.83 5.78 -12.02
C GLY A 211 19.89 6.99 -12.22
N GLY A 212 19.15 7.45 -11.16
CA GLY A 212 18.33 8.66 -11.23
C GLY A 212 16.99 8.48 -11.98
N GLY A 213 16.61 7.23 -12.31
CA GLY A 213 15.33 6.90 -12.95
C GLY A 213 14.14 7.00 -11.98
N VAL A 214 12.96 6.71 -12.51
CA VAL A 214 11.70 6.69 -11.73
C VAL A 214 11.18 5.26 -11.49
N ASP A 215 11.81 4.26 -12.09
CA ASP A 215 11.49 2.83 -11.98
C ASP A 215 12.80 2.03 -12.06
N GLY A 216 13.03 1.15 -11.10
CA GLY A 216 14.20 0.28 -11.04
C GLY A 216 14.65 -0.06 -9.63
N THR A 217 15.90 -0.46 -9.46
CA THR A 217 16.45 -0.86 -8.16
C THR A 217 16.54 0.34 -7.22
N PRO A 218 16.10 0.21 -5.94
CA PRO A 218 16.25 1.28 -4.95
C PRO A 218 17.72 1.69 -4.76
N ASN A 219 17.98 3.01 -4.64
CA ASN A 219 19.31 3.54 -4.28
C ASN A 219 19.75 3.08 -2.90
N GLN A 220 18.82 3.12 -1.92
CA GLN A 220 19.03 2.55 -0.60
C GLN A 220 18.57 1.10 -0.61
N PRO A 221 19.47 0.10 -0.60
CA PRO A 221 19.07 -1.30 -0.56
C PRO A 221 18.28 -1.61 0.70
N ILE A 222 17.15 -2.30 0.52
CA ILE A 222 16.35 -2.84 1.62
C ILE A 222 16.19 -4.35 1.39
N SER A 223 16.45 -5.13 2.44
CA SER A 223 16.31 -6.58 2.43
C SER A 223 15.43 -7.07 3.56
N ILE A 224 14.64 -8.09 3.29
CA ILE A 224 13.84 -8.84 4.26
C ILE A 224 14.76 -9.90 4.87
N LYS A 225 15.16 -9.74 6.13
CA LYS A 225 15.97 -10.73 6.84
C LYS A 225 15.16 -11.97 7.20
N ARG A 226 13.91 -11.77 7.60
CA ARG A 226 12.95 -12.80 7.95
C ARG A 226 11.53 -12.25 7.98
N VAL A 227 10.56 -13.12 7.73
CA VAL A 227 9.13 -12.82 7.91
C VAL A 227 8.59 -13.71 9.03
N THR A 228 7.90 -13.11 9.99
CA THR A 228 7.12 -13.81 11.01
C THR A 228 5.64 -13.53 10.83
N VAL A 229 4.81 -14.54 11.09
CA VAL A 229 3.35 -14.43 10.98
C VAL A 229 2.71 -14.74 12.34
N SER A 230 1.72 -13.93 12.74
CA SER A 230 1.04 -14.05 14.02
C SER A 230 -0.48 -14.03 13.85
N ASN A 231 -1.18 -14.70 14.78
CA ASN A 231 -2.64 -14.68 14.91
C ASN A 231 -3.13 -13.69 15.96
N SER A 232 -2.22 -13.05 16.64
CA SER A 232 -2.45 -12.03 17.68
C SER A 232 -2.21 -10.63 17.14
#